data_7affa7899818ea35ad8426c9654fe9b9
#
_entry.id   7affa7899818ea35ad8426c9654fe9b9
#
_cell.length_a   1.000
_cell.length_b   1.000
_cell.length_c   1.000
_cell.angle_alpha   90.00
_cell.angle_beta   90.00
_cell.angle_gamma   90.00
#
_symmetry.space_group_name_H-M   'P 1'
#
loop_
_entity.id
_entity.type
_entity.pdbx_description
1 polymer ?
#
loop_
_entity_poly.entity_id
_entity_poly.type
_entity_poly.pdbx_seq_one_letter_code
_entity_poly.pdbx_strand_id
1 'polypeptide(L)'
;MEFIKKNPKKYILSGKAQSGKNETANIMKEYFEKNNKKTVIISYAKYLKDYIKEITNWDGNEETKPRDLLQQIGVELIKEKIDKNLLINRIKEDIEVYSYFFDVIIISDARFVSEIESIKDNNTIVLNIVGKENNLTKEEKEHITETALNNYNNYDYIIENNKTKEELKEHLIKIMEETKWKI
;
A
#
# COMPACT_ATOMS: atom_id res chain seq x y z
N MET A 1 17.25 26.75 -5.19
CA MET A 1 16.77 25.74 -4.22
C MET A 1 17.66 24.53 -4.39
N GLU A 2 18.33 24.08 -3.35
CA GLU A 2 19.15 22.88 -3.40
C GLU A 2 18.28 21.66 -3.08
N PHE A 3 18.30 20.64 -3.95
CA PHE A 3 17.56 19.39 -3.73
C PHE A 3 18.47 18.38 -3.04
N ILE A 4 18.28 18.19 -1.73
CA ILE A 4 19.01 17.19 -0.96
C ILE A 4 18.12 15.96 -0.78
N LYS A 5 18.63 14.80 -1.23
CA LYS A 5 17.93 13.54 -1.09
C LYS A 5 17.94 13.10 0.38
N LYS A 6 16.75 12.83 0.90
CA LYS A 6 16.54 12.25 2.22
C LYS A 6 16.58 10.72 2.14
N ASN A 7 16.59 10.08 3.29
CA ASN A 7 16.37 8.64 3.42
C ASN A 7 15.03 8.41 4.14
N PRO A 8 13.89 8.50 3.45
CA PRO A 8 12.59 8.42 4.08
C PRO A 8 12.34 7.06 4.71
N LYS A 9 11.66 7.05 5.85
CA LYS A 9 11.10 5.82 6.41
C LYS A 9 10.00 5.31 5.51
N LYS A 10 10.05 4.03 5.14
CA LYS A 10 9.02 3.41 4.30
C LYS A 10 8.15 2.47 5.11
N TYR A 11 6.84 2.54 4.89
CA TYR A 11 5.87 1.59 5.42
C TYR A 11 5.13 0.96 4.26
N ILE A 12 5.15 -0.37 4.19
CA ILE A 12 4.42 -1.14 3.19
C ILE A 12 3.24 -1.79 3.88
N LEU A 13 2.02 -1.43 3.45
CA LEU A 13 0.79 -2.03 3.95
C LEU A 13 0.33 -3.10 2.97
N SER A 14 0.12 -4.29 3.49
CA SER A 14 -0.47 -5.41 2.77
C SER A 14 -1.72 -5.92 3.48
N GLY A 15 -2.42 -6.83 2.85
CA GLY A 15 -3.66 -7.42 3.38
C GLY A 15 -4.74 -7.55 2.31
N LYS A 16 -5.75 -8.34 2.57
CA LYS A 16 -6.87 -8.62 1.66
C LYS A 16 -7.70 -7.36 1.36
N ALA A 17 -8.52 -7.41 0.33
CA ALA A 17 -9.48 -6.34 0.05
C ALA A 17 -10.35 -6.06 1.28
N GLN A 18 -10.72 -4.80 1.49
CA GLN A 18 -11.55 -4.35 2.60
C GLN A 18 -10.95 -4.57 4.01
N SER A 19 -9.66 -4.92 4.14
CA SER A 19 -9.01 -5.11 5.45
C SER A 19 -8.75 -3.81 6.22
N GLY A 20 -8.99 -2.62 5.62
CA GLY A 20 -8.78 -1.33 6.27
C GLY A 20 -7.41 -0.69 6.00
N LYS A 21 -6.67 -1.13 4.98
CA LYS A 21 -5.35 -0.56 4.63
C LYS A 21 -5.37 0.95 4.40
N ASN A 22 -6.39 1.47 3.69
CA ASN A 22 -6.49 2.91 3.43
C ASN A 22 -6.71 3.70 4.72
N GLU A 23 -7.56 3.21 5.62
CA GLU A 23 -7.77 3.80 6.94
C GLU A 23 -6.48 3.79 7.75
N THR A 24 -5.79 2.65 7.78
CA THR A 24 -4.48 2.50 8.42
C THR A 24 -3.48 3.53 7.88
N ALA A 25 -3.36 3.67 6.55
CA ALA A 25 -2.46 4.63 5.92
C ALA A 25 -2.78 6.07 6.32
N ASN A 26 -4.06 6.43 6.38
CA ASN A 26 -4.50 7.78 6.77
C ASN A 26 -4.20 8.06 8.24
N ILE A 27 -4.47 7.12 9.15
CA ILE A 27 -4.13 7.25 10.58
C ILE A 27 -2.62 7.45 10.76
N MET A 28 -1.81 6.65 10.06
CA MET A 28 -0.36 6.78 10.12
C MET A 28 0.12 8.13 9.58
N LYS A 29 -0.42 8.57 8.45
CA LYS A 29 -0.11 9.89 7.88
C LYS A 29 -0.42 11.01 8.85
N GLU A 30 -1.62 11.04 9.42
CA GLU A 30 -2.02 12.03 10.42
C GLU A 30 -1.09 12.05 11.64
N TYR A 31 -0.68 10.88 12.12
CA TYR A 31 0.26 10.78 13.24
C TYR A 31 1.61 11.41 12.90
N PHE A 32 2.20 11.06 11.75
CA PHE A 32 3.50 11.58 11.35
C PHE A 32 3.46 13.08 11.09
N GLU A 33 2.42 13.59 10.43
CA GLU A 33 2.26 15.02 10.16
C GLU A 33 2.08 15.83 11.46
N LYS A 34 1.35 15.32 12.45
CA LYS A 34 1.27 15.91 13.80
C LYS A 34 2.63 15.94 14.53
N ASN A 35 3.53 15.03 14.16
CA ASN A 35 4.90 14.99 14.67
C ASN A 35 5.91 15.70 13.73
N ASN A 36 5.45 16.64 12.89
CA ASN A 36 6.25 17.43 11.96
C ASN A 36 7.05 16.61 10.94
N LYS A 37 6.53 15.43 10.54
CA LYS A 37 7.11 14.60 9.48
C LYS A 37 6.28 14.71 8.22
N LYS A 38 6.87 15.24 7.15
CA LYS A 38 6.20 15.29 5.85
C LYS A 38 5.96 13.88 5.35
N THR A 39 4.70 13.53 5.11
CA THR A 39 4.31 12.16 4.78
C THR A 39 3.51 12.09 3.49
N VAL A 40 3.81 11.12 2.64
CA VAL A 40 3.05 10.82 1.43
C VAL A 40 2.53 9.39 1.45
N ILE A 41 1.31 9.20 0.95
CA ILE A 41 0.74 7.87 0.66
C ILE A 41 0.82 7.65 -0.85
N ILE A 42 1.38 6.52 -1.26
CA ILE A 42 1.43 6.08 -2.65
C ILE A 42 0.81 4.69 -2.78
N SER A 43 0.42 4.31 -3.99
CA SER A 43 -0.20 3.01 -4.23
C SER A 43 0.09 2.48 -5.64
N TYR A 44 0.26 1.16 -5.76
CA TYR A 44 0.38 0.48 -7.05
C TYR A 44 -0.87 0.69 -7.91
N ALA A 45 -2.05 0.63 -7.27
CA ALA A 45 -3.32 0.80 -7.95
C ALA A 45 -3.57 2.22 -8.48
N LYS A 46 -2.78 3.23 -8.09
CA LYS A 46 -2.92 4.60 -8.63
C LYS A 46 -2.81 4.59 -10.15
N TYR A 47 -1.71 4.08 -10.67
CA TYR A 47 -1.45 4.02 -12.11
C TYR A 47 -2.48 3.18 -12.86
N LEU A 48 -2.87 2.05 -12.25
CA LEU A 48 -3.90 1.20 -12.81
C LEU A 48 -5.26 1.92 -12.88
N LYS A 49 -5.62 2.64 -11.84
CA LYS A 49 -6.86 3.45 -11.82
C LYS A 49 -6.81 4.59 -12.86
N ASP A 50 -5.65 5.22 -13.02
CA ASP A 50 -5.48 6.28 -14.02
C ASP A 50 -5.69 5.72 -15.44
N TYR A 51 -5.13 4.56 -15.78
CA TYR A 51 -5.41 3.89 -17.06
C TYR A 51 -6.89 3.55 -17.24
N ILE A 52 -7.55 3.02 -16.20
CA ILE A 52 -8.98 2.67 -16.28
C ILE A 52 -9.85 3.91 -16.49
N LYS A 53 -9.55 5.02 -15.83
CA LYS A 53 -10.27 6.28 -16.03
C LYS A 53 -10.19 6.74 -17.48
N GLU A 54 -9.02 6.71 -18.08
CA GLU A 54 -8.83 7.09 -19.48
C GLU A 54 -9.57 6.14 -20.46
N ILE A 55 -9.57 4.83 -20.19
CA ILE A 55 -10.18 3.83 -21.07
C ILE A 55 -11.71 3.80 -20.96
N THR A 56 -12.25 4.03 -19.76
CA THR A 56 -13.69 3.79 -19.48
C THR A 56 -14.48 5.04 -19.11
N ASN A 57 -13.83 6.20 -18.97
CA ASN A 57 -14.39 7.42 -18.38
C ASN A 57 -14.93 7.22 -16.94
N TRP A 58 -14.41 6.23 -16.21
CA TRP A 58 -14.75 6.04 -14.79
C TRP A 58 -14.35 7.28 -13.97
N ASP A 59 -15.27 7.81 -13.17
CA ASP A 59 -15.08 9.03 -12.38
C ASP A 59 -14.15 8.86 -11.17
N GLY A 60 -13.77 7.62 -10.83
CA GLY A 60 -12.94 7.30 -9.67
C GLY A 60 -13.75 7.02 -8.40
N ASN A 61 -15.08 7.02 -8.45
CA ASN A 61 -15.94 6.71 -7.32
C ASN A 61 -15.77 5.24 -6.89
N GLU A 62 -15.64 5.00 -5.59
CA GLU A 62 -15.43 3.65 -5.04
C GLU A 62 -16.67 2.75 -5.22
N GLU A 63 -17.89 3.34 -5.27
CA GLU A 63 -19.15 2.60 -5.46
C GLU A 63 -19.28 2.03 -6.89
N THR A 64 -18.77 2.76 -7.88
CA THR A 64 -18.79 2.38 -9.30
C THR A 64 -17.48 1.77 -9.78
N LYS A 65 -16.58 1.44 -8.85
CA LYS A 65 -15.24 0.94 -9.14
C LYS A 65 -15.26 -0.38 -9.92
N PRO A 66 -14.71 -0.41 -11.14
CA PRO A 66 -14.71 -1.59 -11.99
C PRO A 66 -13.62 -2.60 -11.53
N ARG A 67 -13.91 -3.36 -10.47
CA ARG A 67 -12.94 -4.25 -9.80
C ARG A 67 -12.41 -5.32 -10.73
N ASP A 68 -13.29 -5.97 -11.49
CA ASP A 68 -12.91 -7.04 -12.44
C ASP A 68 -11.96 -6.50 -13.51
N LEU A 69 -12.28 -5.34 -14.08
CA LEU A 69 -11.43 -4.71 -15.10
C LEU A 69 -10.06 -4.28 -14.52
N LEU A 70 -10.03 -3.78 -13.28
CA LEU A 70 -8.79 -3.46 -12.58
C LEU A 70 -7.92 -4.72 -12.39
N GLN A 71 -8.52 -5.86 -12.05
CA GLN A 71 -7.82 -7.13 -11.90
C GLN A 71 -7.31 -7.64 -13.25
N GLN A 72 -8.16 -7.66 -14.28
CA GLN A 72 -7.79 -8.09 -15.63
C GLN A 72 -6.65 -7.26 -16.22
N ILE A 73 -6.77 -5.92 -16.18
CA ILE A 73 -5.70 -5.05 -16.70
C ILE A 73 -4.43 -5.16 -15.87
N GLY A 74 -4.55 -5.23 -14.56
CA GLY A 74 -3.39 -5.31 -13.66
C GLY A 74 -2.63 -6.61 -13.76
N VAL A 75 -3.32 -7.74 -13.89
CA VAL A 75 -2.69 -9.08 -13.93
C VAL A 75 -2.54 -9.57 -15.36
N GLU A 76 -3.66 -9.82 -16.06
CA GLU A 76 -3.64 -10.50 -17.35
C GLU A 76 -2.98 -9.67 -18.47
N LEU A 77 -3.15 -8.33 -18.43
CA LEU A 77 -2.53 -7.46 -19.41
C LEU A 77 -1.14 -6.99 -18.96
N ILE A 78 -1.06 -6.27 -17.84
CA ILE A 78 0.19 -5.62 -17.45
C ILE A 78 1.22 -6.67 -17.04
N LYS A 79 0.93 -7.50 -16.03
CA LYS A 79 1.93 -8.44 -15.49
C LYS A 79 2.28 -9.57 -16.46
N GLU A 80 1.30 -10.10 -17.19
CA GLU A 80 1.52 -11.29 -18.04
C GLU A 80 1.97 -10.94 -19.46
N LYS A 81 1.47 -9.84 -20.05
CA LYS A 81 1.70 -9.52 -21.46
C LYS A 81 2.62 -8.35 -21.72
N ILE A 82 2.73 -7.39 -20.78
CA ILE A 82 3.56 -6.19 -20.98
C ILE A 82 4.87 -6.32 -20.20
N ASP A 83 4.84 -6.10 -18.90
CA ASP A 83 5.98 -6.20 -17.99
C ASP A 83 5.50 -6.46 -16.55
N LYS A 84 5.90 -7.58 -15.99
CA LYS A 84 5.58 -7.96 -14.60
C LYS A 84 6.07 -6.94 -13.56
N ASN A 85 7.05 -6.13 -13.91
CA ASN A 85 7.64 -5.12 -13.02
C ASN A 85 7.15 -3.69 -13.31
N LEU A 86 6.28 -3.48 -14.30
CA LEU A 86 5.87 -2.13 -14.72
C LEU A 86 5.39 -1.29 -13.52
N LEU A 87 4.42 -1.78 -12.77
CA LEU A 87 3.89 -1.06 -11.60
C LEU A 87 4.93 -0.93 -10.47
N ILE A 88 5.80 -1.92 -10.30
CA ILE A 88 6.90 -1.88 -9.33
C ILE A 88 7.88 -0.76 -9.71
N ASN A 89 8.24 -0.66 -10.98
CA ASN A 89 9.14 0.39 -11.47
C ASN A 89 8.54 1.78 -11.27
N ARG A 90 7.23 1.96 -11.52
CA ARG A 90 6.51 3.21 -11.24
C ARG A 90 6.60 3.62 -9.76
N ILE A 91 6.40 2.68 -8.85
CA ILE A 91 6.52 2.96 -7.41
C ILE A 91 7.97 3.28 -7.02
N LYS A 92 8.97 2.63 -7.63
CA LYS A 92 10.38 2.98 -7.40
C LYS A 92 10.71 4.40 -7.87
N GLU A 93 10.20 4.80 -9.03
CA GLU A 93 10.33 6.18 -9.54
C GLU A 93 9.68 7.18 -8.59
N ASP A 94 8.46 6.90 -8.10
CA ASP A 94 7.79 7.74 -7.10
C ASP A 94 8.62 7.86 -5.81
N ILE A 95 9.15 6.75 -5.29
CA ILE A 95 9.98 6.74 -4.09
C ILE A 95 11.25 7.59 -4.31
N GLU A 96 11.89 7.46 -5.47
CA GLU A 96 13.09 8.24 -5.81
C GLU A 96 12.78 9.74 -5.78
N VAL A 97 11.75 10.19 -6.46
CA VAL A 97 11.35 11.60 -6.49
C VAL A 97 10.93 12.09 -5.10
N TYR A 98 10.07 11.33 -4.41
CA TYR A 98 9.54 11.74 -3.12
C TYR A 98 10.58 11.73 -2.00
N SER A 99 11.69 11.00 -2.17
CA SER A 99 12.83 11.03 -1.24
C SER A 99 13.47 12.42 -1.10
N TYR A 100 13.23 13.34 -2.01
CA TYR A 100 13.69 14.74 -1.86
C TYR A 100 12.75 15.61 -1.03
N PHE A 101 11.48 15.20 -0.85
CA PHE A 101 10.45 16.06 -0.29
C PHE A 101 9.86 15.55 1.02
N PHE A 102 9.79 14.22 1.21
CA PHE A 102 9.09 13.58 2.31
C PHE A 102 10.04 12.88 3.27
N ASP A 103 9.61 12.78 4.52
CA ASP A 103 10.33 12.07 5.60
C ASP A 103 9.79 10.66 5.77
N VAL A 104 8.53 10.43 5.37
CA VAL A 104 7.84 9.14 5.43
C VAL A 104 7.09 8.88 4.12
N ILE A 105 7.23 7.66 3.61
CA ILE A 105 6.48 7.16 2.43
C ILE A 105 5.68 5.94 2.87
N ILE A 106 4.36 5.96 2.66
CA ILE A 106 3.47 4.83 2.96
C ILE A 106 2.97 4.25 1.64
N ILE A 107 3.31 2.99 1.37
CA ILE A 107 2.80 2.21 0.23
C ILE A 107 1.58 1.44 0.73
N SER A 108 0.37 1.81 0.27
CA SER A 108 -0.88 1.44 0.94
C SER A 108 -1.55 0.16 0.46
N ASP A 109 -1.02 -0.52 -0.58
CA ASP A 109 -1.79 -1.56 -1.27
C ASP A 109 -0.96 -2.71 -1.88
N ALA A 110 0.16 -3.08 -1.27
CA ALA A 110 0.95 -4.21 -1.75
C ALA A 110 0.14 -5.53 -1.73
N ARG A 111 0.16 -6.25 -2.85
CA ARG A 111 -0.61 -7.47 -3.10
C ARG A 111 0.26 -8.68 -3.48
N PHE A 112 1.50 -8.46 -3.86
CA PHE A 112 2.41 -9.50 -4.32
C PHE A 112 3.72 -9.47 -3.56
N VAL A 113 4.33 -10.64 -3.39
CA VAL A 113 5.66 -10.76 -2.76
C VAL A 113 6.68 -9.88 -3.48
N SER A 114 6.67 -9.86 -4.82
CA SER A 114 7.57 -9.01 -5.60
C SER A 114 7.39 -7.51 -5.35
N GLU A 115 6.19 -7.06 -5.04
CA GLU A 115 5.91 -5.66 -4.70
C GLU A 115 6.53 -5.27 -3.36
N ILE A 116 6.52 -6.18 -2.38
CA ILE A 116 7.12 -5.98 -1.07
C ILE A 116 8.65 -6.06 -1.17
N GLU A 117 9.17 -7.19 -1.65
CA GLU A 117 10.60 -7.49 -1.62
C GLU A 117 11.43 -6.57 -2.51
N SER A 118 10.85 -6.04 -3.60
CA SER A 118 11.56 -5.12 -4.49
C SER A 118 11.75 -3.71 -3.92
N ILE A 119 11.00 -3.34 -2.87
CA ILE A 119 11.04 -2.03 -2.20
C ILE A 119 11.70 -2.14 -0.82
N LYS A 120 11.67 -3.33 -0.20
CA LYS A 120 12.16 -3.58 1.15
C LYS A 120 13.66 -3.32 1.26
N ASP A 121 14.04 -2.53 2.25
CA ASP A 121 15.42 -2.28 2.67
C ASP A 121 15.46 -2.07 4.20
N ASN A 122 16.60 -1.72 4.75
CA ASN A 122 16.80 -1.54 6.20
C ASN A 122 15.96 -0.40 6.81
N ASN A 123 15.37 0.47 5.98
CA ASN A 123 14.51 1.57 6.42
C ASN A 123 13.03 1.33 6.10
N THR A 124 12.66 0.09 5.83
CA THR A 124 11.31 -0.32 5.46
C THR A 124 10.68 -1.18 6.55
N ILE A 125 9.43 -0.88 6.90
CA ILE A 125 8.59 -1.67 7.82
C ILE A 125 7.41 -2.23 7.01
N VAL A 126 7.19 -3.53 7.10
CA VAL A 126 6.11 -4.24 6.39
C VAL A 126 5.01 -4.63 7.35
N LEU A 127 3.81 -4.12 7.11
CA LEU A 127 2.63 -4.36 7.94
C LEU A 127 1.61 -5.20 7.19
N ASN A 128 1.10 -6.25 7.80
CA ASN A 128 -0.05 -7.00 7.30
C ASN A 128 -1.32 -6.60 8.07
N ILE A 129 -2.30 -6.07 7.37
CA ILE A 129 -3.57 -5.64 7.96
C ILE A 129 -4.61 -6.74 7.74
N VAL A 130 -5.01 -7.37 8.83
CA VAL A 130 -6.01 -8.45 8.86
C VAL A 130 -7.35 -7.85 9.28
N GLY A 131 -8.24 -7.64 8.33
CA GLY A 131 -9.58 -7.11 8.57
C GLY A 131 -10.60 -8.18 8.96
N LYS A 132 -11.83 -7.74 9.24
CA LYS A 132 -12.98 -8.62 9.37
C LYS A 132 -13.24 -9.37 8.06
N GLU A 133 -14.04 -10.41 8.13
CA GLU A 133 -14.50 -11.12 6.94
C GLU A 133 -15.14 -10.13 5.95
N ASN A 134 -14.73 -10.22 4.69
CA ASN A 134 -15.17 -9.29 3.65
C ASN A 134 -16.33 -9.88 2.84
N ASN A 135 -17.08 -9.00 2.17
CA ASN A 135 -18.23 -9.35 1.34
C ASN A 135 -17.86 -9.69 -0.12
N LEU A 136 -16.63 -10.14 -0.35
CA LEU A 136 -16.18 -10.57 -1.67
C LEU A 136 -16.87 -11.87 -2.09
N THR A 137 -17.14 -12.02 -3.39
CA THR A 137 -17.59 -13.29 -3.97
C THR A 137 -16.51 -14.37 -3.81
N LYS A 138 -16.87 -15.63 -4.09
CA LYS A 138 -15.89 -16.72 -4.00
C LYS A 138 -14.77 -16.52 -5.04
N GLU A 139 -15.12 -16.13 -6.25
CA GLU A 139 -14.20 -15.87 -7.36
C GLU A 139 -13.21 -14.73 -7.00
N GLU A 140 -13.70 -13.64 -6.44
CA GLU A 140 -12.88 -12.54 -5.99
C GLU A 140 -11.91 -12.96 -4.87
N LYS A 141 -12.34 -13.81 -3.92
CA LYS A 141 -11.50 -14.32 -2.83
C LYS A 141 -10.40 -15.25 -3.32
N GLU A 142 -10.65 -16.01 -4.38
CA GLU A 142 -9.70 -16.94 -5.00
C GLU A 142 -8.74 -16.25 -5.99
N HIS A 143 -9.02 -15.02 -6.37
CA HIS A 143 -8.19 -14.27 -7.32
C HIS A 143 -6.76 -14.11 -6.78
N ILE A 144 -5.77 -14.13 -7.68
CA ILE A 144 -4.34 -14.08 -7.33
C ILE A 144 -3.97 -12.85 -6.48
N THR A 145 -4.63 -11.70 -6.67
CA THR A 145 -4.39 -10.49 -5.86
C THR A 145 -4.82 -10.64 -4.40
N GLU A 146 -5.65 -11.63 -4.07
CA GLU A 146 -6.11 -11.92 -2.71
C GLU A 146 -5.36 -13.12 -2.09
N THR A 147 -4.67 -13.91 -2.91
CA THR A 147 -4.03 -15.17 -2.46
C THR A 147 -2.51 -15.17 -2.54
N ALA A 148 -1.91 -14.27 -3.34
CA ALA A 148 -0.46 -14.25 -3.59
C ALA A 148 0.40 -14.05 -2.33
N LEU A 149 -0.15 -13.48 -1.26
CA LEU A 149 0.53 -13.28 0.03
C LEU A 149 0.14 -14.31 1.11
N ASN A 150 -0.67 -15.34 0.81
CA ASN A 150 -1.12 -16.30 1.81
C ASN A 150 0.03 -17.06 2.50
N ASN A 151 1.13 -17.28 1.79
CA ASN A 151 2.32 -17.97 2.28
C ASN A 151 3.49 -17.02 2.61
N TYR A 152 3.26 -15.72 2.55
CA TYR A 152 4.29 -14.74 2.89
C TYR A 152 4.29 -14.49 4.39
N ASN A 153 5.43 -14.69 5.06
CA ASN A 153 5.55 -14.61 6.51
C ASN A 153 6.59 -13.57 6.99
N ASN A 154 7.18 -12.80 6.06
CA ASN A 154 8.25 -11.86 6.37
C ASN A 154 7.71 -10.45 6.66
N TYR A 155 6.63 -10.38 7.45
CA TYR A 155 6.06 -9.15 7.98
C TYR A 155 6.77 -8.73 9.26
N ASP A 156 6.97 -7.43 9.45
CA ASP A 156 7.48 -6.90 10.72
C ASP A 156 6.36 -6.84 11.77
N TYR A 157 5.12 -6.57 11.35
CA TYR A 157 3.94 -6.57 12.23
C TYR A 157 2.71 -7.12 11.50
N ILE A 158 1.86 -7.80 12.26
CA ILE A 158 0.52 -8.21 11.85
C ILE A 158 -0.49 -7.45 12.72
N ILE A 159 -1.41 -6.73 12.09
CA ILE A 159 -2.37 -5.87 12.77
C ILE A 159 -3.77 -6.40 12.52
N GLU A 160 -4.42 -6.86 13.57
CA GLU A 160 -5.83 -7.24 13.54
C GLU A 160 -6.72 -6.00 13.59
N ASN A 161 -7.40 -5.71 12.47
CA ASN A 161 -8.37 -4.62 12.33
C ASN A 161 -9.80 -5.16 12.39
N ASN A 162 -10.15 -5.78 13.50
CA ASN A 162 -11.45 -6.40 13.76
C ASN A 162 -12.27 -5.69 14.86
N LYS A 163 -11.72 -4.62 15.44
CA LYS A 163 -12.27 -3.87 16.55
C LYS A 163 -12.67 -2.44 16.14
N THR A 164 -12.51 -1.47 17.04
CA THR A 164 -12.83 -0.06 16.82
C THR A 164 -11.68 0.68 16.11
N LYS A 165 -11.99 1.83 15.52
CA LYS A 165 -10.98 2.71 14.91
C LYS A 165 -10.00 3.26 15.96
N GLU A 166 -10.47 3.49 17.17
CA GLU A 166 -9.67 3.98 18.29
C GLU A 166 -8.62 2.95 18.69
N GLU A 167 -8.99 1.67 18.82
CA GLU A 167 -8.07 0.58 19.12
C GLU A 167 -7.04 0.36 18.02
N LEU A 168 -7.45 0.43 16.74
CA LEU A 168 -6.53 0.41 15.61
C LEU A 168 -5.51 1.54 15.71
N LYS A 169 -5.97 2.76 16.00
CA LYS A 169 -5.11 3.94 16.13
C LYS A 169 -4.11 3.80 17.27
N GLU A 170 -4.53 3.33 18.44
CA GLU A 170 -3.64 3.09 19.59
C GLU A 170 -2.57 2.05 19.25
N HIS A 171 -2.94 0.95 18.58
CA HIS A 171 -2.00 -0.07 18.17
C HIS A 171 -0.98 0.46 17.15
N LEU A 172 -1.45 1.22 16.15
CA LEU A 172 -0.59 1.86 15.17
C LEU A 172 0.40 2.85 15.79
N ILE A 173 -0.06 3.66 16.75
CA ILE A 173 0.80 4.62 17.47
C ILE A 173 1.94 3.89 18.16
N LYS A 174 1.69 2.78 18.85
CA LYS A 174 2.73 1.96 19.49
C LYS A 174 3.76 1.49 18.48
N ILE A 175 3.33 0.93 17.35
CA ILE A 175 4.23 0.47 16.28
C ILE A 175 5.07 1.63 15.73
N MET A 176 4.45 2.78 15.45
CA MET A 176 5.15 3.94 14.94
C MET A 176 6.15 4.50 15.96
N GLU A 177 5.87 4.39 17.25
CA GLU A 177 6.79 4.77 18.33
C GLU A 177 7.98 3.82 18.49
N GLU A 178 7.74 2.51 18.40
CA GLU A 178 8.78 1.48 18.43
C GLU A 178 9.71 1.56 17.22
N THR A 179 9.14 1.91 16.06
CA THR A 179 9.87 2.03 14.79
C THR A 179 10.44 3.43 14.54
N LYS A 180 10.30 4.35 15.53
CA LYS A 180 10.93 5.67 15.47
C LYS A 180 12.42 5.54 15.16
N TRP A 181 12.90 6.48 14.37
CA TRP A 181 14.27 6.64 13.92
C TRP A 181 15.26 6.25 15.03
N LYS A 182 15.90 5.10 14.90
CA LYS A 182 17.16 4.90 15.59
C LYS A 182 18.17 5.80 14.87
N ILE A 183 18.50 6.92 15.49
CA ILE A 183 19.54 7.85 15.06
C ILE A 183 20.88 7.12 15.12
#